data_df48413950115ca5ce1df6f720620cb9
#
_entry.id   df48413950115ca5ce1df6f720620cb9
#
_cell.length_a   1.000
_cell.length_b   1.000
_cell.length_c   1.000
_cell.angle_alpha   90.00
_cell.angle_beta   90.00
_cell.angle_gamma   90.00
#
_symmetry.space_group_name_H-M   'P 1'
#
loop_
_entity.id
_entity.type
_entity.pdbx_description
1 polymer ?
#
loop_
_entity_poly.entity_id
_entity_poly.type
_entity_poly.pdbx_seq_one_letter_code
_entity_poly.pdbx_strand_id
1 'polypeptide(L)'
;TTAKHVIDDLNGRIDMIIDDGSIEIGLESTIVDLTEDVPVILRPGYVTFEMLEETVGEVRLDKALMTGVKGNVKPKAPGMKYRHYAPKAELTIIEGSPEKTVARIEELVKEAERKGQKAGIMLSEENFDKICSDYKLCLGSSSDENEIACLRKFDDMDIDVIFSEGFSEEGIGQAIMNRLLKAAGHKIIEV
;
A
#
# COMPACT_ATOMS: atom_id res chain seq x y z
N THR A 1 10.67 -6.89 -2.83
CA THR A 1 11.25 -6.63 -4.16
C THR A 1 12.21 -7.75 -4.51
N THR A 2 12.21 -8.24 -5.74
CA THR A 2 13.04 -9.35 -6.23
C THR A 2 13.77 -8.92 -7.49
N ALA A 3 14.81 -9.65 -7.92
CA ALA A 3 15.49 -9.42 -9.18
C ALA A 3 14.50 -9.47 -10.37
N LYS A 4 13.46 -10.32 -10.32
CA LYS A 4 12.40 -10.35 -11.35
C LYS A 4 11.76 -8.97 -11.54
N HIS A 5 11.40 -8.30 -10.45
CA HIS A 5 10.79 -6.96 -10.53
C HIS A 5 11.74 -5.93 -11.16
N VAL A 6 13.04 -6.03 -10.84
CA VAL A 6 14.07 -5.14 -11.45
C VAL A 6 14.22 -5.44 -12.94
N ILE A 7 14.20 -6.72 -13.33
CA ILE A 7 14.25 -7.14 -14.73
C ILE A 7 13.03 -6.61 -15.48
N ASP A 8 11.82 -6.82 -14.94
CA ASP A 8 10.59 -6.40 -15.58
C ASP A 8 10.56 -4.87 -15.84
N ASP A 9 11.09 -4.08 -14.90
CA ASP A 9 11.08 -2.60 -14.99
C ASP A 9 12.26 -2.02 -15.81
N LEU A 10 13.45 -2.65 -15.75
CA LEU A 10 14.71 -2.04 -16.21
C LEU A 10 15.47 -2.85 -17.26
N ASN A 11 14.96 -4.00 -17.72
CA ASN A 11 15.63 -4.81 -18.74
C ASN A 11 15.89 -3.98 -20.01
N GLY A 12 17.12 -4.03 -20.50
CA GLY A 12 17.57 -3.25 -21.65
C GLY A 12 17.85 -1.77 -21.38
N ARG A 13 17.73 -1.33 -20.11
CA ARG A 13 18.04 0.05 -19.68
C ARG A 13 19.25 0.12 -18.75
N ILE A 14 19.67 -1.00 -18.22
CA ILE A 14 20.84 -1.15 -17.33
C ILE A 14 21.67 -2.33 -17.80
N ASP A 15 23.00 -2.29 -17.54
CA ASP A 15 23.94 -3.26 -18.03
C ASP A 15 24.04 -4.50 -17.14
N MET A 16 23.71 -4.39 -15.84
CA MET A 16 23.89 -5.46 -14.88
C MET A 16 22.86 -5.38 -13.75
N ILE A 17 22.41 -6.54 -13.29
CA ILE A 17 21.57 -6.70 -12.10
C ILE A 17 22.30 -7.66 -11.16
N ILE A 18 22.48 -7.25 -9.90
CA ILE A 18 23.00 -8.11 -8.84
C ILE A 18 21.79 -8.61 -8.04
N ASP A 19 21.62 -9.93 -7.98
CA ASP A 19 20.54 -10.59 -7.27
C ASP A 19 21.08 -11.23 -5.99
N ASP A 20 20.61 -10.73 -4.84
CA ASP A 20 20.91 -11.27 -3.51
C ASP A 20 19.63 -11.86 -2.85
N GLY A 21 18.65 -12.24 -3.67
CA GLY A 21 17.38 -12.81 -3.22
C GLY A 21 16.30 -11.78 -2.93
N SER A 22 15.29 -12.19 -2.17
CA SER A 22 14.19 -11.32 -1.78
C SER A 22 14.61 -10.36 -0.67
N ILE A 23 14.21 -9.11 -0.78
CA ILE A 23 14.38 -8.13 0.30
C ILE A 23 13.44 -8.50 1.45
N GLU A 24 13.97 -8.59 2.68
CA GLU A 24 13.17 -8.91 3.89
C GLU A 24 12.14 -7.80 4.18
N ILE A 25 12.55 -6.54 4.04
CA ILE A 25 11.67 -5.37 4.24
C ILE A 25 11.15 -4.91 2.88
N GLY A 26 9.90 -5.22 2.58
CA GLY A 26 9.24 -4.89 1.31
C GLY A 26 8.80 -3.42 1.18
N LEU A 27 8.96 -2.63 2.25
CA LEU A 27 8.61 -1.21 2.29
C LEU A 27 9.80 -0.31 1.98
N GLU A 28 9.56 0.85 1.39
CA GLU A 28 10.62 1.84 1.24
C GLU A 28 11.00 2.45 2.60
N SER A 29 12.23 2.99 2.63
CA SER A 29 12.76 3.68 3.81
C SER A 29 11.89 4.87 4.22
N THR A 30 11.81 5.12 5.52
CA THR A 30 11.24 6.34 6.10
C THR A 30 12.08 7.54 5.67
N ILE A 31 11.45 8.62 5.26
CA ILE A 31 12.12 9.88 4.94
C ILE A 31 11.74 10.91 6.01
N VAL A 32 12.77 11.46 6.66
CA VAL A 32 12.63 12.46 7.71
C VAL A 32 13.32 13.76 7.30
N ASP A 33 12.61 14.87 7.41
CA ASP A 33 13.16 16.21 7.25
C ASP A 33 13.69 16.68 8.61
N LEU A 34 14.98 16.96 8.66
CA LEU A 34 15.69 17.46 9.85
C LEU A 34 16.06 18.95 9.73
N THR A 35 15.49 19.66 8.79
CA THR A 35 15.78 21.09 8.57
C THR A 35 14.96 22.02 9.46
N GLU A 36 13.95 21.50 10.14
CA GLU A 36 13.13 22.20 11.13
C GLU A 36 13.57 21.82 12.55
N ASP A 37 13.15 22.59 13.56
CA ASP A 37 13.50 22.31 14.98
C ASP A 37 12.95 20.97 15.45
N VAL A 38 11.81 20.55 14.92
CA VAL A 38 11.19 19.23 15.19
C VAL A 38 11.28 18.40 13.91
N PRO A 39 11.82 17.16 13.99
CA PRO A 39 11.86 16.25 12.84
C PRO A 39 10.48 16.00 12.25
N VAL A 40 10.37 16.06 10.92
CA VAL A 40 9.10 15.86 10.19
C VAL A 40 9.19 14.65 9.27
N ILE A 41 8.33 13.66 9.46
CA ILE A 41 8.24 12.50 8.57
C ILE A 41 7.56 12.95 7.28
N LEU A 42 8.28 12.84 6.16
CA LEU A 42 7.81 13.13 4.81
C LEU A 42 7.25 11.89 4.10
N ARG A 43 7.74 10.71 4.46
CA ARG A 43 7.29 9.43 3.96
C ARG A 43 7.40 8.37 5.06
N PRO A 44 6.30 7.77 5.51
CA PRO A 44 6.35 6.66 6.45
C PRO A 44 6.94 5.42 5.76
N GLY A 45 7.68 4.63 6.52
CA GLY A 45 8.34 3.40 6.08
C GLY A 45 8.51 2.44 7.26
N TYR A 46 9.47 1.52 7.17
CA TYR A 46 9.73 0.53 8.22
C TYR A 46 10.08 1.17 9.57
N VAL A 47 10.88 2.24 9.58
CA VAL A 47 11.09 3.02 10.81
C VAL A 47 9.83 3.84 11.06
N THR A 48 9.08 3.46 12.09
CA THR A 48 7.76 4.04 12.38
C THR A 48 7.87 5.37 13.12
N PHE A 49 6.74 6.06 13.25
CA PHE A 49 6.62 7.28 14.02
C PHE A 49 7.06 7.06 15.48
N GLU A 50 6.58 5.98 16.10
CA GLU A 50 6.84 5.65 17.50
C GLU A 50 8.34 5.35 17.73
N MET A 51 8.99 4.60 16.83
CA MET A 51 10.43 4.32 16.89
C MET A 51 11.26 5.61 16.83
N LEU A 52 10.83 6.56 16.00
CA LEU A 52 11.52 7.86 15.92
C LEU A 52 11.27 8.68 17.19
N GLU A 53 10.02 8.74 17.67
CA GLU A 53 9.67 9.47 18.88
C GLU A 53 10.41 8.97 20.11
N GLU A 54 10.57 7.65 20.26
CA GLU A 54 11.38 7.03 21.31
C GLU A 54 12.87 7.44 21.24
N THR A 55 13.38 7.67 20.03
CA THR A 55 14.80 7.94 19.81
C THR A 55 15.15 9.42 19.94
N VAL A 56 14.33 10.31 19.39
CA VAL A 56 14.65 11.74 19.25
C VAL A 56 13.69 12.67 19.99
N GLY A 57 12.64 12.13 20.63
CA GLY A 57 11.59 12.90 21.29
C GLY A 57 10.51 13.36 20.30
N GLU A 58 10.07 14.61 20.34
CA GLU A 58 8.97 15.10 19.51
C GLU A 58 9.27 14.91 18.02
N VAL A 59 8.32 14.28 17.31
CA VAL A 59 8.33 14.08 15.85
C VAL A 59 6.99 14.50 15.31
N ARG A 60 6.92 14.95 14.04
CA ARG A 60 5.67 15.32 13.37
C ARG A 60 5.53 14.62 12.04
N LEU A 61 4.29 14.41 11.63
CA LEU A 61 3.96 13.99 10.27
C LEU A 61 3.78 15.22 9.37
N ASP A 62 4.27 15.15 8.13
CA ASP A 62 3.99 16.19 7.15
C ASP A 62 2.49 16.24 6.85
N LYS A 63 1.94 17.45 6.79
CA LYS A 63 0.50 17.67 6.55
C LYS A 63 0.02 17.06 5.24
N ALA A 64 0.88 16.96 4.24
CA ALA A 64 0.55 16.34 2.96
C ALA A 64 0.32 14.84 3.05
N LEU A 65 0.82 14.16 4.08
CA LEU A 65 0.52 12.75 4.34
C LEU A 65 -0.93 12.54 4.78
N MET A 66 -1.46 13.49 5.57
CA MET A 66 -2.82 13.43 6.13
C MET A 66 -3.91 13.84 5.12
N THR A 67 -3.62 14.83 4.28
CA THR A 67 -4.65 15.46 3.42
C THR A 67 -4.44 15.24 1.93
N GLY A 68 -3.37 14.53 1.56
CA GLY A 68 -2.88 14.49 0.18
C GLY A 68 -2.30 15.85 -0.26
N VAL A 69 -1.46 15.85 -1.28
CA VAL A 69 -0.90 17.09 -1.84
C VAL A 69 -1.96 17.77 -2.69
N LYS A 70 -2.69 18.73 -2.11
CA LYS A 70 -3.65 19.58 -2.84
C LYS A 70 -2.94 20.81 -3.40
N GLY A 71 -3.16 21.09 -4.69
CA GLY A 71 -2.68 22.32 -5.33
C GLY A 71 -1.22 22.29 -5.81
N ASN A 72 -0.63 23.48 -5.96
CA ASN A 72 0.73 23.70 -6.49
C ASN A 72 1.85 23.54 -5.44
N VAL A 73 1.63 22.76 -4.39
CA VAL A 73 2.67 22.50 -3.38
C VAL A 73 3.76 21.64 -3.99
N LYS A 74 5.00 22.10 -3.94
CA LYS A 74 6.17 21.33 -4.39
C LYS A 74 6.42 20.21 -3.40
N PRO A 75 6.39 18.92 -3.82
CA PRO A 75 6.66 17.81 -2.92
C PRO A 75 8.09 17.90 -2.37
N LYS A 76 8.24 17.75 -1.06
CA LYS A 76 9.53 17.76 -0.37
C LYS A 76 10.30 16.43 -0.55
N ALA A 77 9.61 15.33 -0.86
CA ALA A 77 10.21 14.01 -1.04
C ALA A 77 9.60 13.25 -2.23
N PRO A 78 10.35 12.28 -2.80
CA PRO A 78 9.82 11.38 -3.83
C PRO A 78 8.60 10.59 -3.32
N GLY A 79 7.62 10.36 -4.19
CA GLY A 79 6.42 9.59 -3.86
C GLY A 79 5.31 10.34 -3.13
N MET A 80 5.45 11.66 -2.88
CA MET A 80 4.39 12.44 -2.20
C MET A 80 3.24 12.87 -3.11
N LYS A 81 3.48 13.11 -4.40
CA LYS A 81 2.52 13.83 -5.27
C LYS A 81 1.74 12.97 -6.26
N TYR A 82 2.34 11.89 -6.73
CA TYR A 82 1.77 11.12 -7.83
C TYR A 82 1.18 9.79 -7.36
N ARG A 83 0.22 9.26 -8.14
CA ARG A 83 -0.22 7.88 -7.99
C ARG A 83 0.98 6.96 -8.20
N HIS A 84 1.36 6.23 -7.16
CA HIS A 84 2.48 5.30 -7.17
C HIS A 84 1.99 3.89 -6.89
N TYR A 85 2.69 2.89 -7.42
CA TYR A 85 2.40 1.46 -7.21
C TYR A 85 1.00 1.04 -7.67
N ALA A 86 0.33 1.88 -8.45
CA ALA A 86 -1.00 1.58 -8.92
C ALA A 86 -0.97 0.35 -9.83
N PRO A 87 -1.73 -0.69 -9.51
CA PRO A 87 -1.95 -1.80 -10.41
C PRO A 87 -2.70 -1.31 -11.67
N LYS A 88 -2.72 -2.13 -12.72
CA LYS A 88 -3.52 -1.86 -13.91
C LYS A 88 -5.01 -1.83 -13.58
N ALA A 89 -5.43 -2.73 -12.70
CA ALA A 89 -6.79 -2.80 -12.19
C ALA A 89 -7.14 -1.60 -11.29
N GLU A 90 -8.42 -1.23 -11.27
CA GLU A 90 -8.91 -0.20 -10.36
C GLU A 90 -8.97 -0.74 -8.94
N LEU A 91 -8.24 -0.11 -8.01
CA LEU A 91 -8.20 -0.47 -6.61
C LEU A 91 -9.18 0.40 -5.81
N THR A 92 -9.99 -0.24 -4.96
CA THR A 92 -10.89 0.42 -4.01
C THR A 92 -10.63 -0.12 -2.61
N ILE A 93 -10.47 0.77 -1.63
CA ILE A 93 -10.27 0.43 -0.21
C ILE A 93 -11.63 0.47 0.49
N ILE A 94 -11.91 -0.51 1.34
CA ILE A 94 -13.10 -0.59 2.15
C ILE A 94 -12.71 -0.44 3.61
N GLU A 95 -13.24 0.57 4.29
CA GLU A 95 -12.95 0.90 5.69
C GLU A 95 -14.19 0.75 6.56
N GLY A 96 -14.02 0.14 7.72
CA GLY A 96 -15.08 -0.06 8.70
C GLY A 96 -14.76 -1.16 9.70
N SER A 97 -15.78 -1.66 10.41
CA SER A 97 -15.57 -2.84 11.26
C SER A 97 -15.26 -4.07 10.40
N PRO A 98 -14.46 -5.03 10.91
CA PRO A 98 -14.05 -6.22 10.13
C PRO A 98 -15.23 -6.94 9.47
N GLU A 99 -16.35 -7.12 10.21
CA GLU A 99 -17.52 -7.83 9.71
C GLU A 99 -18.20 -7.07 8.55
N LYS A 100 -18.33 -5.75 8.67
CA LYS A 100 -18.93 -4.92 7.62
C LYS A 100 -18.04 -4.83 6.40
N THR A 101 -16.72 -4.69 6.60
CA THR A 101 -15.72 -4.63 5.54
C THR A 101 -15.75 -5.91 4.71
N VAL A 102 -15.70 -7.08 5.36
CA VAL A 102 -15.77 -8.39 4.71
C VAL A 102 -17.08 -8.54 3.93
N ALA A 103 -18.22 -8.23 4.55
CA ALA A 103 -19.54 -8.31 3.90
C ALA A 103 -19.61 -7.39 2.67
N ARG A 104 -19.08 -6.17 2.77
CA ARG A 104 -19.09 -5.23 1.65
C ARG A 104 -18.16 -5.66 0.51
N ILE A 105 -16.98 -6.20 0.81
CA ILE A 105 -16.08 -6.77 -0.20
C ILE A 105 -16.78 -7.90 -0.94
N GLU A 106 -17.44 -8.84 -0.24
CA GLU A 106 -18.19 -9.92 -0.88
C GLU A 106 -19.29 -9.42 -1.82
N GLU A 107 -20.03 -8.38 -1.42
CA GLU A 107 -21.04 -7.76 -2.28
C GLU A 107 -20.43 -7.19 -3.56
N LEU A 108 -19.33 -6.44 -3.43
CA LEU A 108 -18.64 -5.81 -4.55
C LEU A 108 -18.04 -6.84 -5.51
N VAL A 109 -17.50 -7.93 -4.98
CA VAL A 109 -17.00 -9.06 -5.79
C VAL A 109 -18.13 -9.67 -6.60
N LYS A 110 -19.27 -9.99 -5.96
CA LYS A 110 -20.45 -10.52 -6.67
C LYS A 110 -20.99 -9.56 -7.73
N GLU A 111 -20.94 -8.24 -7.46
CA GLU A 111 -21.30 -7.22 -8.46
C GLU A 111 -20.34 -7.20 -9.65
N ALA A 112 -19.04 -7.29 -9.40
CA ALA A 112 -18.02 -7.33 -10.46
C ALA A 112 -18.17 -8.60 -11.33
N GLU A 113 -18.34 -9.76 -10.71
CA GLU A 113 -18.56 -11.03 -11.41
C GLU A 113 -19.83 -11.01 -12.29
N ARG A 114 -20.93 -10.41 -11.82
CA ARG A 114 -22.15 -10.22 -12.63
C ARG A 114 -21.91 -9.36 -13.88
N LYS A 115 -20.91 -8.48 -13.83
CA LYS A 115 -20.47 -7.64 -14.96
C LYS A 115 -19.44 -8.35 -15.85
N GLY A 116 -19.06 -9.60 -15.52
CA GLY A 116 -18.05 -10.37 -16.24
C GLY A 116 -16.62 -9.93 -15.93
N GLN A 117 -16.40 -9.21 -14.80
CA GLN A 117 -15.09 -8.74 -14.36
C GLN A 117 -14.45 -9.73 -13.38
N LYS A 118 -13.14 -9.89 -13.47
CA LYS A 118 -12.35 -10.60 -12.48
C LYS A 118 -12.01 -9.66 -11.33
N ALA A 119 -12.43 -10.02 -10.11
CA ALA A 119 -12.19 -9.25 -8.90
C ALA A 119 -11.05 -9.87 -8.08
N GLY A 120 -9.99 -9.10 -7.83
CA GLY A 120 -8.94 -9.40 -6.88
C GLY A 120 -9.31 -8.90 -5.48
N ILE A 121 -8.87 -9.62 -4.45
CA ILE A 121 -9.17 -9.29 -3.05
C ILE A 121 -7.87 -9.26 -2.26
N MET A 122 -7.67 -8.18 -1.49
CA MET A 122 -6.55 -8.02 -0.56
C MET A 122 -7.08 -7.97 0.87
N LEU A 123 -6.64 -8.88 1.69
CA LEU A 123 -7.09 -9.04 3.08
C LEU A 123 -5.91 -9.24 4.03
N SER A 124 -6.10 -8.86 5.29
CA SER A 124 -5.24 -9.27 6.38
C SER A 124 -5.37 -10.78 6.65
N GLU A 125 -4.43 -11.33 7.42
CA GLU A 125 -4.47 -12.73 7.85
C GLU A 125 -5.75 -13.04 8.63
N GLU A 126 -6.20 -12.10 9.47
CA GLU A 126 -7.40 -12.23 10.31
C GLU A 126 -8.70 -12.35 9.51
N ASN A 127 -8.72 -11.80 8.31
CA ASN A 127 -9.90 -11.79 7.45
C ASN A 127 -9.77 -12.71 6.23
N PHE A 128 -8.58 -13.26 5.98
CA PHE A 128 -8.28 -14.00 4.78
C PHE A 128 -9.19 -15.21 4.53
N ASP A 129 -9.50 -15.96 5.58
CA ASP A 129 -10.34 -17.17 5.47
C ASP A 129 -11.85 -16.87 5.47
N LYS A 130 -12.25 -15.62 5.69
CA LYS A 130 -13.67 -15.23 5.72
C LYS A 130 -14.28 -15.09 4.33
N ILE A 131 -13.47 -14.88 3.29
CA ILE A 131 -13.93 -14.77 1.91
C ILE A 131 -13.34 -15.91 1.08
N CYS A 132 -14.19 -16.61 0.33
CA CYS A 132 -13.75 -17.63 -0.62
C CYS A 132 -13.62 -17.02 -2.02
N SER A 133 -12.40 -16.98 -2.57
CA SER A 133 -12.12 -16.51 -3.92
C SER A 133 -10.81 -17.09 -4.42
N ASP A 134 -10.73 -17.38 -5.72
CA ASP A 134 -9.50 -17.83 -6.39
C ASP A 134 -8.47 -16.70 -6.55
N TYR A 135 -8.90 -15.45 -6.47
CA TYR A 135 -8.10 -14.25 -6.70
C TYR A 135 -7.91 -13.44 -5.41
N LYS A 136 -7.67 -14.11 -4.28
CA LYS A 136 -7.38 -13.43 -3.02
C LYS A 136 -5.91 -13.52 -2.66
N LEU A 137 -5.36 -12.43 -2.15
CA LEU A 137 -4.00 -12.34 -1.64
C LEU A 137 -4.03 -11.86 -0.19
N CYS A 138 -3.22 -12.52 0.65
CA CYS A 138 -3.00 -12.12 2.02
C CYS A 138 -1.88 -11.09 2.07
N LEU A 139 -2.10 -9.97 2.74
CA LEU A 139 -1.06 -8.97 3.02
C LEU A 139 -0.23 -9.34 4.26
N GLY A 140 -0.53 -10.49 4.89
CA GLY A 140 0.06 -10.89 6.16
C GLY A 140 -0.69 -10.30 7.35
N SER A 141 -0.13 -10.46 8.54
CA SER A 141 -0.57 -9.68 9.70
C SER A 141 -0.24 -8.20 9.42
N SER A 142 -0.85 -7.28 10.16
CA SER A 142 -0.65 -5.83 10.01
C SER A 142 0.83 -5.37 10.10
N SER A 143 1.76 -6.30 10.23
CA SER A 143 3.21 -6.12 10.29
C SER A 143 3.96 -6.68 9.08
N ASP A 144 3.30 -7.29 8.08
CA ASP A 144 3.96 -7.94 6.95
C ASP A 144 3.98 -7.06 5.68
N GLU A 145 5.12 -7.05 5.03
CA GLU A 145 5.68 -6.04 4.14
C GLU A 145 5.45 -6.31 2.65
N ASN A 146 4.48 -7.18 2.30
CA ASN A 146 4.34 -7.69 0.93
C ASN A 146 3.30 -6.97 0.04
N GLU A 147 2.78 -5.82 0.44
CA GLU A 147 1.71 -5.10 -0.26
C GLU A 147 2.02 -4.84 -1.74
N ILE A 148 3.21 -4.30 -2.02
CA ILE A 148 3.60 -3.97 -3.41
C ILE A 148 3.74 -5.23 -4.27
N ALA A 149 4.25 -6.33 -3.68
CA ALA A 149 4.35 -7.60 -4.36
C ALA A 149 2.96 -8.19 -4.66
N CYS A 150 1.98 -7.98 -3.78
CA CYS A 150 0.59 -8.40 -3.99
C CYS A 150 -0.06 -7.62 -5.14
N LEU A 151 0.12 -6.29 -5.19
CA LEU A 151 -0.42 -5.47 -6.29
C LEU A 151 0.15 -5.89 -7.65
N ARG A 152 1.46 -6.19 -7.74
CA ARG A 152 2.07 -6.72 -8.98
C ARG A 152 1.56 -8.11 -9.35
N LYS A 153 1.26 -8.98 -8.38
CA LYS A 153 0.66 -10.30 -8.66
C LYS A 153 -0.71 -10.17 -9.33
N PHE A 154 -1.52 -9.19 -8.94
CA PHE A 154 -2.81 -8.96 -9.61
C PHE A 154 -2.64 -8.53 -11.07
N ASP A 155 -1.60 -7.77 -11.40
CA ASP A 155 -1.28 -7.44 -12.79
C ASP A 155 -0.94 -8.68 -13.63
N ASP A 156 -0.26 -9.68 -13.01
CA ASP A 156 0.07 -10.96 -13.65
C ASP A 156 -1.17 -11.88 -13.78
N MET A 157 -2.20 -11.70 -12.94
CA MET A 157 -3.44 -12.48 -12.94
C MET A 157 -4.54 -11.94 -13.88
N ASP A 158 -4.28 -10.80 -14.53
CA ASP A 158 -5.24 -10.15 -15.44
C ASP A 158 -6.55 -9.78 -14.72
N ILE A 159 -6.43 -9.17 -13.54
CA ILE A 159 -7.53 -8.71 -12.70
C ILE A 159 -8.08 -7.39 -13.22
N ASP A 160 -9.41 -7.23 -13.25
CA ASP A 160 -10.09 -6.01 -13.73
C ASP A 160 -10.32 -4.99 -12.61
N VAL A 161 -10.64 -5.46 -11.40
CA VAL A 161 -10.89 -4.62 -10.22
C VAL A 161 -10.31 -5.26 -8.97
N ILE A 162 -9.84 -4.45 -8.03
CA ILE A 162 -9.28 -4.91 -6.76
C ILE A 162 -10.04 -4.26 -5.60
N PHE A 163 -10.43 -5.06 -4.63
CA PHE A 163 -11.01 -4.63 -3.36
C PHE A 163 -10.07 -4.99 -2.22
N SER A 164 -9.70 -4.01 -1.42
CA SER A 164 -8.82 -4.17 -0.25
C SER A 164 -9.54 -3.72 1.01
N GLU A 165 -9.35 -4.43 2.11
CA GLU A 165 -9.64 -3.83 3.40
C GLU A 165 -8.65 -2.72 3.73
N GLY A 166 -9.07 -1.77 4.58
CA GLY A 166 -8.17 -0.78 5.18
C GLY A 166 -7.38 -1.40 6.33
N PHE A 167 -6.17 -0.90 6.55
CA PHE A 167 -5.27 -1.34 7.62
C PHE A 167 -5.15 -0.26 8.70
N SER A 168 -4.63 -0.63 9.88
CA SER A 168 -4.36 0.32 10.95
C SER A 168 -3.40 1.43 10.47
N GLU A 169 -3.63 2.65 10.91
CA GLU A 169 -2.72 3.78 10.69
C GLU A 169 -1.62 3.88 11.77
N GLU A 170 -1.51 2.88 12.65
CA GLU A 170 -0.48 2.81 13.69
C GLU A 170 0.69 1.93 13.24
N GLY A 171 1.89 2.28 13.70
CA GLY A 171 3.11 1.54 13.42
C GLY A 171 3.37 1.37 11.92
N ILE A 172 3.70 0.16 11.51
CA ILE A 172 3.95 -0.20 10.11
C ILE A 172 2.70 -0.05 9.23
N GLY A 173 1.50 -0.24 9.80
CA GLY A 173 0.23 -0.07 9.10
C GLY A 173 0.08 1.32 8.48
N GLN A 174 0.61 2.36 9.10
CA GLN A 174 0.64 3.72 8.53
C GLN A 174 1.39 3.76 7.19
N ALA A 175 2.50 3.04 7.08
CA ALA A 175 3.26 2.98 5.83
C ALA A 175 2.50 2.20 4.75
N ILE A 176 1.84 1.10 5.11
CA ILE A 176 1.01 0.29 4.22
C ILE A 176 -0.16 1.12 3.71
N MET A 177 -0.95 1.73 4.61
CA MET A 177 -2.10 2.57 4.23
C MET A 177 -1.70 3.75 3.36
N ASN A 178 -0.58 4.40 3.64
CA ASN A 178 -0.10 5.52 2.81
C ASN A 178 0.14 5.09 1.35
N ARG A 179 0.63 3.88 1.12
CA ARG A 179 0.86 3.32 -0.23
C ARG A 179 -0.43 2.87 -0.87
N LEU A 180 -1.25 2.17 -0.12
CA LEU A 180 -2.54 1.66 -0.58
C LEU A 180 -3.45 2.81 -1.03
N LEU A 181 -3.53 3.89 -0.24
CA LEU A 181 -4.26 5.11 -0.59
C LEU A 181 -3.76 5.74 -1.90
N LYS A 182 -2.44 5.79 -2.10
CA LYS A 182 -1.85 6.31 -3.34
C LYS A 182 -2.11 5.39 -4.54
N ALA A 183 -2.04 4.08 -4.34
CA ALA A 183 -2.35 3.09 -5.37
C ALA A 183 -3.83 3.15 -5.77
N ALA A 184 -4.73 3.31 -4.80
CA ALA A 184 -6.17 3.47 -5.01
C ALA A 184 -6.58 4.86 -5.55
N GLY A 185 -5.64 5.83 -5.58
CA GLY A 185 -6.00 7.21 -5.91
C GLY A 185 -6.98 7.83 -4.91
N HIS A 186 -6.89 7.43 -3.64
CA HIS A 186 -7.78 7.82 -2.54
C HIS A 186 -9.25 7.37 -2.71
N LYS A 187 -9.47 6.28 -3.44
CA LYS A 187 -10.82 5.69 -3.58
C LYS A 187 -11.12 4.81 -2.38
N ILE A 188 -11.95 5.31 -1.47
CA ILE A 188 -12.37 4.65 -0.23
C ILE A 188 -13.89 4.51 -0.20
N ILE A 189 -14.37 3.42 0.36
CA ILE A 189 -15.78 3.19 0.74
C ILE A 189 -15.82 2.94 2.24
N GLU A 190 -16.47 3.81 2.98
CA GLU A 190 -16.75 3.64 4.42
C GLU A 190 -18.02 2.82 4.65
N VAL A 191 -18.02 1.87 5.63
CA VAL A 191 -19.13 0.96 5.95
C VAL A 191 -19.41 0.80 7.44
#